data_abe448131ac352f978dbd212e6ea73e6
#
_entry.id   abe448131ac352f978dbd212e6ea73e6
#
_cell.length_a   1.000
_cell.length_b   1.000
_cell.length_c   1.000
_cell.angle_alpha   90.00
_cell.angle_beta   90.00
_cell.angle_gamma   90.00
#
_symmetry.space_group_name_H-M   'P 1'
#
loop_
_entity.id
_entity.type
_entity.pdbx_description
1 polymer ?
#
loop_
_entity_poly.entity_id
_entity_poly.type
_entity_poly.pdbx_seq_one_letter_code
_entity_poly.pdbx_strand_id
1 'polypeptide(L)'
;KQFHRSGRIVAAICAAPATVLVPHDIFPIGNMTGFPTLKDKIPAEQWLDKRVVWDARVKLLTSQGPGTAIDFGLKIIDLLVGREKAHEVASQLVMAAGIYNYYE
;
A
#
# COMPACT_ATOMS: atom_id res chain seq x y z
N LYS A 1 -6.08 4.92 15.25
CA LYS A 1 -7.53 4.61 15.19
C LYS A 1 -8.38 5.83 14.85
N GLN A 2 -8.08 6.98 15.45
CA GLN A 2 -8.84 8.19 15.17
C GLN A 2 -8.75 8.58 13.68
N PHE A 3 -7.56 8.49 13.10
CA PHE A 3 -7.36 8.82 11.68
C PHE A 3 -8.17 7.91 10.77
N HIS A 4 -8.16 6.61 11.06
CA HIS A 4 -8.97 5.63 10.32
C HIS A 4 -10.47 5.95 10.43
N ARG A 5 -10.94 6.25 11.63
CA ARG A 5 -12.36 6.54 11.86
C ARG A 5 -12.84 7.80 11.15
N SER A 6 -11.92 8.71 10.84
CA SER A 6 -12.26 9.95 10.11
C SER A 6 -12.52 9.71 8.61
N GLY A 7 -12.33 8.49 8.13
CA GLY A 7 -12.51 8.15 6.72
C GLY A 7 -11.36 8.57 5.82
N ARG A 8 -10.23 8.95 6.40
CA ARG A 8 -9.04 9.30 5.64
C ARG A 8 -8.25 8.06 5.22
N ILE A 9 -7.42 8.24 4.20
CA ILE A 9 -6.56 7.17 3.73
C ILE A 9 -5.48 6.90 4.78
N VAL A 10 -5.30 5.61 5.12
CA VAL A 10 -4.18 5.16 5.94
C VAL A 10 -3.22 4.41 5.04
N ALA A 11 -1.94 4.73 5.12
CA ALA A 11 -0.89 4.10 4.32
C ALA A 11 0.18 3.52 5.24
N ALA A 12 0.62 2.29 4.96
CA ALA A 12 1.63 1.60 5.75
C ALA A 12 2.49 0.72 4.86
N ILE A 13 3.77 0.61 5.19
CA ILE A 13 4.73 -0.12 4.38
C ILE A 13 5.63 -1.01 5.25
N CYS A 14 6.18 -2.07 4.65
CA CYS A 14 7.15 -2.97 5.23
C CYS A 14 6.59 -3.72 6.44
N ALA A 15 7.17 -3.53 7.62
CA ALA A 15 6.73 -4.23 8.83
C ALA A 15 5.47 -3.62 9.45
N ALA A 16 5.15 -2.35 9.16
CA ALA A 16 4.08 -1.64 9.83
C ALA A 16 2.70 -2.30 9.74
N PRO A 17 2.27 -2.87 8.60
CA PRO A 17 0.99 -3.59 8.58
C PRO A 17 0.91 -4.69 9.64
N ALA A 18 1.95 -5.49 9.78
CA ALA A 18 1.98 -6.60 10.72
C ALA A 18 2.21 -6.17 12.17
N THR A 19 2.99 -5.11 12.39
CA THR A 19 3.42 -4.72 13.75
C THR A 19 2.57 -3.60 14.35
N VAL A 20 1.87 -2.85 13.53
CA VAL A 20 1.06 -1.71 13.99
C VAL A 20 -0.42 -1.95 13.71
N LEU A 21 -0.78 -2.18 12.44
CA LEU A 21 -2.20 -2.27 12.06
C LEU A 21 -2.89 -3.49 12.65
N VAL A 22 -2.27 -4.66 12.53
CA VAL A 22 -2.88 -5.91 12.98
C VAL A 22 -2.99 -5.97 14.51
N PRO A 23 -1.91 -5.73 15.29
CA PRO A 23 -2.02 -5.81 16.76
C PRO A 23 -3.02 -4.83 17.37
N HIS A 24 -3.21 -3.66 16.73
CA HIS A 24 -4.16 -2.66 17.23
C HIS A 24 -5.56 -2.81 16.63
N ASP A 25 -5.78 -3.85 15.84
CA ASP A 25 -7.09 -4.18 15.25
C ASP A 25 -7.71 -2.98 14.54
N ILE A 26 -6.88 -2.24 13.80
CA ILE A 26 -7.32 -1.03 13.09
C ILE A 26 -8.15 -1.41 11.86
N PHE A 27 -7.73 -2.47 11.16
CA PHE A 27 -8.41 -2.95 9.96
C PHE A 27 -8.79 -4.42 10.14
N PRO A 28 -9.91 -4.72 10.82
CA PRO A 28 -10.35 -6.12 10.98
C PRO A 28 -10.79 -6.76 9.67
N ILE A 29 -11.11 -5.95 8.68
CA ILE A 29 -11.40 -6.39 7.30
C ILE A 29 -10.57 -5.55 6.34
N GLY A 30 -10.44 -6.02 5.11
CA GLY A 30 -9.71 -5.31 4.06
C GLY A 30 -8.45 -6.04 3.65
N ASN A 31 -8.13 -5.96 2.36
CA ASN A 31 -6.95 -6.58 1.81
C ASN A 31 -5.71 -5.75 2.13
N MET A 32 -4.60 -6.42 2.42
CA MET A 32 -3.34 -5.75 2.70
C MET A 32 -2.15 -6.62 2.32
N THR A 33 -1.00 -5.98 2.25
CA THR A 33 0.28 -6.66 2.14
C THR A 33 1.24 -6.06 3.16
N GLY A 34 2.45 -6.55 3.22
CA GLY A 34 3.46 -6.07 4.14
C GLY A 34 4.77 -6.80 3.90
N PHE A 35 5.71 -6.67 4.83
CA PHE A 35 7.00 -7.33 4.69
C PHE A 35 6.79 -8.85 4.66
N PRO A 36 7.25 -9.54 3.58
CA PRO A 36 6.87 -10.95 3.36
C PRO A 36 7.23 -11.91 4.49
N THR A 37 8.33 -11.68 5.20
CA THR A 37 8.69 -12.57 6.32
C THR A 37 7.72 -12.46 7.49
N LEU A 38 6.89 -11.43 7.52
CA LEU A 38 5.90 -11.21 8.57
C LEU A 38 4.48 -11.56 8.15
N LYS A 39 4.31 -12.19 6.98
CA LYS A 39 2.97 -12.49 6.47
C LYS A 39 2.13 -13.35 7.41
N ASP A 40 2.77 -14.21 8.20
CA ASP A 40 2.07 -15.06 9.15
C ASP A 40 1.40 -14.28 10.28
N LYS A 41 1.80 -13.02 10.48
CA LYS A 41 1.18 -12.13 11.47
C LYS A 41 -0.03 -11.39 10.93
N ILE A 42 -0.28 -11.50 9.62
CA ILE A 42 -1.46 -10.91 8.98
C ILE A 42 -2.46 -12.03 8.70
N PRO A 43 -3.75 -11.85 9.03
CA PRO A 43 -4.74 -12.88 8.73
C PRO A 43 -4.69 -13.31 7.27
N ALA A 44 -4.71 -14.62 7.03
CA ALA A 44 -4.54 -15.17 5.69
C ALA A 44 -5.58 -14.63 4.70
N GLU A 45 -6.80 -14.40 5.16
CA GLU A 45 -7.88 -13.88 4.31
C GLU A 45 -7.68 -12.42 3.91
N GLN A 46 -6.77 -11.70 4.57
CA GLN A 46 -6.45 -10.32 4.25
C GLN A 46 -5.17 -10.17 3.44
N TRP A 47 -4.28 -11.16 3.48
CA TRP A 47 -2.97 -11.08 2.83
C TRP A 47 -3.08 -11.20 1.30
N LEU A 48 -2.46 -10.24 0.59
CA LEU A 48 -2.24 -10.34 -0.86
C LEU A 48 -0.75 -10.19 -1.13
N ASP A 49 -0.20 -11.12 -1.91
CA ASP A 49 1.23 -11.09 -2.26
C ASP A 49 1.43 -10.20 -3.49
N LYS A 50 1.31 -8.91 -3.27
CA LYS A 50 1.50 -7.86 -4.30
C LYS A 50 2.39 -6.77 -3.76
N ARG A 51 3.10 -6.09 -4.69
CA ARG A 51 4.02 -5.02 -4.31
C ARG A 51 3.31 -3.86 -3.61
N VAL A 52 2.12 -3.51 -4.07
CA VAL A 52 1.27 -2.47 -3.50
C VAL A 52 -0.17 -2.97 -3.51
N VAL A 53 -0.87 -2.79 -2.40
CA VAL A 53 -2.28 -3.15 -2.28
C VAL A 53 -3.07 -1.93 -1.84
N TRP A 54 -4.09 -1.57 -2.63
CA TRP A 54 -5.05 -0.53 -2.30
C TRP A 54 -6.42 -1.17 -2.11
N ASP A 55 -6.99 -1.07 -0.90
CA ASP A 55 -8.36 -1.50 -0.66
C ASP A 55 -9.24 -0.27 -0.47
N ALA A 56 -10.02 0.06 -1.51
CA ALA A 56 -10.85 1.26 -1.51
C ALA A 56 -12.01 1.19 -0.50
N ARG A 57 -12.44 -0.01 -0.13
CA ARG A 57 -13.55 -0.19 0.80
C ARG A 57 -13.22 0.37 2.18
N VAL A 58 -11.98 0.19 2.61
CA VAL A 58 -11.52 0.61 3.93
C VAL A 58 -10.48 1.73 3.86
N LYS A 59 -10.13 2.19 2.66
CA LYS A 59 -9.15 3.25 2.40
C LYS A 59 -7.79 2.93 3.01
N LEU A 60 -7.31 1.72 2.76
CA LEU A 60 -6.03 1.24 3.24
C LEU A 60 -5.08 1.00 2.07
N LEU A 61 -3.91 1.63 2.12
CA LEU A 61 -2.83 1.40 1.17
C LEU A 61 -1.65 0.75 1.90
N THR A 62 -1.18 -0.39 1.39
CA THR A 62 -0.05 -1.09 1.98
C THR A 62 0.97 -1.48 0.91
N SER A 63 2.22 -1.66 1.32
CA SER A 63 3.30 -2.07 0.43
C SER A 63 4.31 -2.93 1.18
N GLN A 64 5.18 -3.64 0.44
CA GLN A 64 5.96 -4.74 1.02
C GLN A 64 7.29 -4.33 1.64
N GLY A 65 7.99 -3.36 1.08
CA GLY A 65 9.30 -3.03 1.64
C GLY A 65 10.08 -1.99 0.82
N PRO A 66 11.38 -1.83 1.09
CA PRO A 66 12.19 -0.81 0.43
C PRO A 66 12.18 -0.91 -1.09
N GLY A 67 12.17 -2.13 -1.62
CA GLY A 67 12.14 -2.35 -3.07
C GLY A 67 10.83 -1.95 -3.73
N THR A 68 9.78 -1.69 -2.97
CA THR A 68 8.47 -1.26 -3.48
C THR A 68 8.14 0.19 -3.11
N ALA A 69 9.06 0.91 -2.48
CA ALA A 69 8.79 2.25 -1.95
C ALA A 69 8.41 3.25 -3.02
N ILE A 70 9.04 3.18 -4.20
CA ILE A 70 8.71 4.08 -5.31
C ILE A 70 7.29 3.80 -5.80
N ASP A 71 6.93 2.53 -5.98
CA ASP A 71 5.58 2.13 -6.39
C ASP A 71 4.55 2.63 -5.39
N PHE A 72 4.86 2.49 -4.10
CA PHE A 72 4.02 2.94 -3.00
C PHE A 72 3.81 4.46 -3.06
N GLY A 73 4.91 5.21 -3.24
CA GLY A 73 4.84 6.67 -3.35
C GLY A 73 4.03 7.13 -4.57
N LEU A 74 4.21 6.47 -5.72
CA LEU A 74 3.44 6.78 -6.92
C LEU A 74 1.95 6.52 -6.71
N LYS A 75 1.60 5.46 -6.00
CA LYS A 75 0.19 5.17 -5.70
C LYS A 75 -0.40 6.22 -4.77
N ILE A 76 0.36 6.72 -3.81
CA ILE A 76 -0.09 7.81 -2.95
C ILE A 76 -0.39 9.06 -3.79
N ILE A 77 0.49 9.40 -4.73
CA ILE A 77 0.26 10.54 -5.64
C ILE A 77 -1.03 10.32 -6.44
N ASP A 78 -1.21 9.12 -7.00
CA ASP A 78 -2.41 8.78 -7.74
C ASP A 78 -3.68 9.00 -6.91
N LEU A 79 -3.68 8.52 -5.67
CA LEU A 79 -4.85 8.61 -4.80
C LEU A 79 -5.16 10.02 -4.35
N LEU A 80 -4.13 10.86 -4.18
CA LEU A 80 -4.32 12.22 -3.63
C LEU A 80 -4.48 13.29 -4.70
N VAL A 81 -3.80 13.19 -5.83
CA VAL A 81 -3.78 14.23 -6.85
C VAL A 81 -4.05 13.73 -8.27
N GLY A 82 -4.30 12.44 -8.44
CA GLY A 82 -4.75 11.85 -9.69
C GLY A 82 -3.69 11.07 -10.45
N ARG A 83 -4.18 10.18 -11.32
CA ARG A 83 -3.34 9.26 -12.10
C ARG A 83 -2.42 9.99 -13.07
N GLU A 84 -2.89 11.09 -13.65
CA GLU A 84 -2.11 11.86 -14.61
C GLU A 84 -0.84 12.43 -13.97
N LYS A 85 -0.96 12.94 -12.74
CA LYS A 85 0.20 13.47 -12.01
C LYS A 85 1.16 12.36 -11.61
N ALA A 86 0.64 11.21 -11.19
CA ALA A 86 1.47 10.05 -10.88
C ALA A 86 2.23 9.58 -12.11
N HIS A 87 1.58 9.55 -13.27
CA HIS A 87 2.21 9.20 -14.54
C HIS A 87 3.34 10.18 -14.91
N GLU A 88 3.09 11.47 -14.74
CA GLU A 88 4.08 12.51 -15.00
C GLU A 88 5.33 12.31 -14.15
N VAL A 89 5.17 12.06 -12.87
CA VAL A 89 6.29 11.79 -11.95
C VAL A 89 7.00 10.50 -12.33
N ALA A 90 6.25 9.43 -12.57
CA ALA A 90 6.82 8.13 -12.93
C ALA A 90 7.66 8.19 -14.20
N SER A 91 7.26 8.99 -15.18
CA SER A 91 8.00 9.10 -16.45
C SER A 91 9.41 9.66 -16.27
N GLN A 92 9.67 10.34 -15.16
CA GLN A 92 10.98 10.92 -14.86
C GLN A 92 11.86 10.03 -13.98
N LEU A 93 11.31 8.90 -13.47
CA LEU A 93 12.00 8.07 -12.49
C LEU A 93 12.72 6.86 -13.08
N VAL A 94 12.70 6.65 -14.36
CA VAL A 94 13.36 5.51 -15.01
C VAL A 94 13.08 4.21 -14.26
N MET A 95 11.83 3.76 -14.33
CA MET A 95 11.40 2.53 -13.65
C MET A 95 11.94 1.29 -14.38
N ALA A 96 12.28 0.26 -13.62
CA ALA A 96 12.68 -1.02 -14.19
C ALA A 96 11.51 -1.67 -14.92
N ALA A 97 11.78 -2.22 -16.11
CA ALA A 97 10.75 -2.88 -16.90
C ALA A 97 10.15 -4.07 -16.14
N GLY A 98 8.83 -4.22 -16.22
CA GLY A 98 8.12 -5.35 -15.62
C GLY A 98 7.87 -5.26 -14.13
N ILE A 99 8.29 -4.17 -13.47
CA ILE A 99 8.06 -4.02 -12.03
C ILE A 99 6.74 -3.31 -11.78
N TYR A 100 6.66 -2.03 -12.07
CA TYR A 100 5.43 -1.26 -11.87
C TYR A 100 5.21 -0.38 -13.08
N ASN A 101 4.02 -0.42 -13.62
CA ASN A 101 3.73 0.33 -14.83
C ASN A 101 2.50 1.21 -14.61
N TYR A 102 2.74 2.49 -14.46
CA TYR A 102 1.67 3.46 -14.30
C TYR A 102 0.94 3.78 -15.59
N TYR A 103 1.46 3.29 -16.71
CA TYR A 103 0.81 3.48 -18.01
C TYR A 103 -0.37 2.54 -18.23
N GLU A 104 -0.43 1.52 -17.40
CA GLU A 104 -1.54 0.58 -17.40
C GLU A 104 -2.58 1.01 -16.39
#